data_50c450ef0532ccb46e0a1ea9b27b3838
#
_entry.id   50c450ef0532ccb46e0a1ea9b27b3838
#
_cell.length_a   1.000
_cell.length_b   1.000
_cell.length_c   1.000
_cell.angle_alpha   90.00
_cell.angle_beta   90.00
_cell.angle_gamma   90.00
#
_symmetry.space_group_name_H-M   'P 1'
#
loop_
_entity.id
_entity.type
_entity.pdbx_description
1 polymer ?
#
loop_
_entity_poly.entity_id
_entity_poly.type
_entity_poly.pdbx_seq_one_letter_code
_entity_poly.pdbx_strand_id
1 'polypeptide(L)'
;MNDFYHVLIKNDGSIIHDVFATSHKDLICKYITPADDSKSYFRAMYSPKMDCRLDDLDNYQIIISENYIPDWFQGSLAEDITVKLREVIESMIVRGHKQLLLHDGAILVGTAVVQELKQSIVFAMYDHARIKSLDKNSEIHHVTDECIIEEMHDSTKIEELSGFAKVNTMFDYSKIIKMWGQSKVNIMNDNSRIAMLKGDANIISMHDEAQADRMKHMSKVDEMHGHSVIEEMWDWTIVEKMFDQSRINYMDEESKVCEMFGDSMIEVMCGNAIVEKLCENSLVRKLHDAAQILQKELE
;
A
#
# COMPACT_ATOMS: atom_id res chain seq x y z
N MET A 1 11.07 6.34 -4.73
CA MET A 1 9.80 6.69 -5.39
C MET A 1 10.01 6.46 -6.86
N ASN A 2 9.27 5.55 -7.47
CA ASN A 2 9.45 5.23 -8.88
C ASN A 2 8.87 6.32 -9.74
N ASP A 3 9.47 6.52 -10.87
CA ASP A 3 9.14 7.39 -11.98
C ASP A 3 7.62 7.47 -12.18
N PHE A 4 7.04 8.63 -11.84
CA PHE A 4 5.60 8.70 -11.66
C PHE A 4 4.82 8.62 -12.99
N TYR A 5 5.30 9.27 -14.04
CA TYR A 5 4.56 9.35 -15.30
C TYR A 5 5.48 9.29 -16.51
N HIS A 6 5.51 8.15 -17.17
CA HIS A 6 6.26 7.98 -18.42
C HIS A 6 5.55 8.68 -19.57
N VAL A 7 6.27 9.47 -20.34
CA VAL A 7 5.74 10.18 -21.51
C VAL A 7 6.69 10.10 -22.69
N LEU A 8 6.13 10.08 -23.90
CA LEU A 8 6.88 10.34 -25.11
C LEU A 8 6.46 11.71 -25.64
N ILE A 9 7.40 12.60 -25.82
CA ILE A 9 7.18 13.96 -26.29
C ILE A 9 7.58 14.00 -27.77
N LYS A 10 6.66 14.40 -28.65
CA LYS A 10 6.91 14.51 -30.09
C LYS A 10 7.30 15.93 -30.48
N ASN A 11 7.99 16.06 -31.62
CA ASN A 11 8.45 17.34 -32.18
C ASN A 11 7.31 18.28 -32.65
N ASP A 12 6.10 17.72 -32.84
CA ASP A 12 4.89 18.50 -33.13
C ASP A 12 4.19 19.03 -31.85
N GLY A 13 4.77 18.79 -30.67
CA GLY A 13 4.22 19.19 -29.38
C GLY A 13 3.10 18.30 -28.88
N SER A 14 2.88 17.14 -29.51
CA SER A 14 2.01 16.11 -28.96
C SER A 14 2.70 15.28 -27.87
N ILE A 15 1.90 14.79 -26.93
CA ILE A 15 2.36 13.99 -25.80
C ILE A 15 1.64 12.64 -25.85
N ILE A 16 2.39 11.57 -25.82
CA ILE A 16 1.87 10.21 -25.65
C ILE A 16 2.09 9.79 -24.22
N HIS A 17 1.02 9.43 -23.56
CA HIS A 17 1.02 8.95 -22.17
C HIS A 17 -0.02 7.85 -21.99
N ASP A 18 0.20 7.00 -20.97
CA ASP A 18 -0.74 5.95 -20.60
C ASP A 18 -0.52 5.64 -19.12
N VAL A 19 -1.57 5.67 -18.33
CA VAL A 19 -1.53 5.40 -16.88
C VAL A 19 -1.10 3.96 -16.55
N PHE A 20 -1.26 3.02 -17.49
CA PHE A 20 -0.82 1.63 -17.33
C PHE A 20 0.62 1.39 -17.78
N ALA A 21 1.26 2.37 -18.41
CA ALA A 21 2.64 2.23 -18.84
C ALA A 21 3.61 2.32 -17.65
N THR A 22 4.25 1.21 -17.34
CA THR A 22 5.27 1.14 -16.29
C THR A 22 6.67 1.49 -16.80
N SER A 23 6.80 1.71 -18.11
CA SER A 23 8.05 2.05 -18.77
C SER A 23 7.84 2.77 -20.09
N HIS A 24 8.86 3.48 -20.55
CA HIS A 24 8.85 4.04 -21.92
C HIS A 24 8.73 2.96 -23.01
N LYS A 25 9.22 1.73 -22.73
CA LYS A 25 9.10 0.61 -23.65
C LYS A 25 7.64 0.25 -23.89
N ASP A 26 6.80 0.29 -22.86
CA ASP A 26 5.36 0.01 -22.98
C ASP A 26 4.69 1.03 -23.89
N LEU A 27 5.00 2.32 -23.71
CA LEU A 27 4.49 3.39 -24.58
C LEU A 27 4.95 3.21 -26.03
N ILE A 28 6.23 2.91 -26.24
CA ILE A 28 6.78 2.71 -27.58
C ILE A 28 6.11 1.53 -28.26
N CYS A 29 6.00 0.39 -27.58
CA CYS A 29 5.38 -0.81 -28.15
C CYS A 29 3.90 -0.60 -28.51
N LYS A 30 3.19 0.23 -27.75
CA LYS A 30 1.74 0.45 -27.91
C LYS A 30 1.40 1.55 -28.93
N TYR A 31 2.19 2.63 -28.97
CA TYR A 31 1.82 3.87 -29.66
C TYR A 31 2.77 4.32 -30.76
N ILE A 32 3.97 3.74 -30.86
CA ILE A 32 4.95 4.06 -31.90
C ILE A 32 4.92 3.00 -32.98
N THR A 33 4.81 3.43 -34.22
CA THR A 33 4.81 2.55 -35.40
C THR A 33 6.18 2.56 -36.06
N PRO A 34 6.52 1.55 -36.93
CA PRO A 34 7.76 1.55 -37.73
C PRO A 34 7.92 2.73 -38.70
N ALA A 35 6.80 3.46 -38.92
CA ALA A 35 6.82 4.67 -39.76
C ALA A 35 7.23 5.93 -38.98
N ASP A 36 7.21 5.89 -37.63
CA ASP A 36 7.64 7.00 -36.79
C ASP A 36 9.18 7.07 -36.79
N ASP A 37 9.72 8.25 -37.16
CA ASP A 37 11.16 8.51 -37.07
C ASP A 37 11.57 8.56 -35.58
N SER A 38 12.60 7.80 -35.22
CA SER A 38 13.15 7.80 -33.85
C SER A 38 13.66 9.17 -33.37
N LYS A 39 13.87 10.12 -34.29
CA LYS A 39 14.23 11.50 -33.98
C LYS A 39 13.04 12.44 -33.80
N SER A 40 11.82 11.98 -34.09
CA SER A 40 10.60 12.77 -33.97
C SER A 40 10.02 12.81 -32.56
N TYR A 41 10.53 12.00 -31.66
CA TYR A 41 10.11 11.95 -30.27
C TYR A 41 11.29 11.68 -29.34
N PHE A 42 11.11 11.98 -28.05
CA PHE A 42 12.05 11.55 -27.01
C PHE A 42 11.30 11.07 -25.75
N ARG A 43 12.03 10.35 -24.91
CA ARG A 43 11.52 9.76 -23.67
C ARG A 43 11.75 10.71 -22.51
N ALA A 44 10.69 10.99 -21.77
CA ALA A 44 10.76 11.78 -20.56
C ALA A 44 9.83 11.19 -19.48
N MET A 45 10.09 11.61 -18.24
CA MET A 45 9.19 11.38 -17.12
C MET A 45 8.70 12.73 -16.62
N TYR A 46 7.43 12.81 -16.30
CA TYR A 46 6.87 13.96 -15.60
C TYR A 46 6.59 13.55 -14.16
N SER A 47 7.36 14.08 -13.24
CA SER A 47 7.40 13.62 -11.86
C SER A 47 7.44 14.79 -10.89
N PRO A 48 6.80 14.68 -9.71
CA PRO A 48 7.03 15.65 -8.64
C PRO A 48 8.49 15.58 -8.19
N LYS A 49 9.02 16.67 -7.70
CA LYS A 49 10.32 16.69 -7.02
C LYS A 49 10.26 15.75 -5.81
N MET A 50 11.45 15.31 -5.38
CA MET A 50 11.58 14.39 -4.25
C MET A 50 10.79 14.91 -3.03
N ASP A 51 10.03 14.01 -2.38
CA ASP A 51 9.20 14.26 -1.20
C ASP A 51 8.00 15.20 -1.39
N CYS A 52 7.68 15.61 -2.63
CA CYS A 52 6.45 16.35 -2.91
C CYS A 52 5.27 15.43 -3.19
N ARG A 53 4.07 15.88 -2.83
CA ARG A 53 2.81 15.19 -3.11
C ARG A 53 2.49 15.20 -4.61
N LEU A 54 1.71 14.24 -5.07
CA LEU A 54 1.30 14.15 -6.48
C LEU A 54 0.32 15.24 -6.91
N ASP A 55 -0.36 15.90 -5.99
CA ASP A 55 -1.25 17.04 -6.27
C ASP A 55 -0.57 18.41 -6.18
N ASP A 56 0.72 18.47 -5.85
CA ASP A 56 1.52 19.69 -5.81
C ASP A 56 2.11 19.99 -7.19
N LEU A 57 1.26 20.51 -8.06
CA LEU A 57 1.60 20.75 -9.47
C LEU A 57 2.72 21.79 -9.70
N ASP A 58 3.01 22.64 -8.72
CA ASP A 58 4.08 23.65 -8.82
C ASP A 58 5.46 23.03 -8.62
N ASN A 59 5.52 21.84 -8.06
CA ASN A 59 6.74 21.09 -7.80
C ASN A 59 6.99 19.93 -8.75
N TYR A 60 6.38 19.92 -9.93
CA TYR A 60 6.67 18.94 -10.96
C TYR A 60 7.86 19.36 -11.83
N GLN A 61 8.53 18.38 -12.41
CA GLN A 61 9.64 18.55 -13.34
C GLN A 61 9.61 17.50 -14.46
N ILE A 62 10.08 17.90 -15.62
CA ILE A 62 10.34 16.98 -16.72
C ILE A 62 11.76 16.42 -16.54
N ILE A 63 11.86 15.11 -16.42
CA ILE A 63 13.12 14.37 -16.33
C ILE A 63 13.34 13.68 -17.67
N ILE A 64 14.35 14.10 -18.40
CA ILE A 64 14.67 13.53 -19.72
C ILE A 64 15.46 12.23 -19.50
N SER A 65 14.98 11.13 -20.07
CA SER A 65 15.57 9.80 -19.92
C SER A 65 16.67 9.49 -20.96
N GLU A 66 17.06 10.48 -21.75
CA GLU A 66 18.08 10.36 -22.79
C GLU A 66 19.31 11.22 -22.48
N ASN A 67 20.46 10.82 -23.03
CA ASN A 67 21.72 11.57 -22.84
C ASN A 67 21.75 12.90 -23.62
N TYR A 68 20.70 13.22 -24.33
CA TYR A 68 20.65 14.35 -25.27
C TYR A 68 19.24 14.94 -25.31
N ILE A 69 19.16 16.25 -25.20
CA ILE A 69 17.92 17.01 -25.37
C ILE A 69 17.85 17.38 -26.85
N PRO A 70 16.77 17.01 -27.57
CA PRO A 70 16.62 17.39 -28.97
C PRO A 70 16.60 18.91 -29.15
N ASP A 71 17.27 19.40 -30.20
CA ASP A 71 17.38 20.85 -30.48
C ASP A 71 15.99 21.50 -30.65
N TRP A 72 14.99 20.76 -31.08
CA TRP A 72 13.63 21.25 -31.22
C TRP A 72 12.88 21.41 -29.89
N PHE A 73 13.36 20.78 -28.79
CA PHE A 73 12.75 20.91 -27.46
C PHE A 73 13.33 22.12 -26.71
N GLN A 74 13.01 23.31 -27.15
CA GLN A 74 13.51 24.57 -26.58
C GLN A 74 12.45 25.68 -26.63
N GLY A 75 12.63 26.73 -25.82
CA GLY A 75 11.81 27.92 -25.82
C GLY A 75 10.32 27.65 -25.55
N SER A 76 9.46 28.25 -26.33
CA SER A 76 8.00 28.18 -26.14
C SER A 76 7.43 26.76 -26.22
N LEU A 77 8.05 25.86 -26.98
CA LEU A 77 7.58 24.48 -27.10
C LEU A 77 7.76 23.72 -25.76
N ALA A 78 8.87 23.92 -25.07
CA ALA A 78 9.09 23.30 -23.76
C ALA A 78 8.10 23.83 -22.71
N GLU A 79 7.79 25.14 -22.76
CA GLU A 79 6.80 25.76 -21.89
C GLU A 79 5.38 25.22 -22.19
N ASP A 80 4.99 25.15 -23.44
CA ASP A 80 3.69 24.62 -23.88
C ASP A 80 3.50 23.14 -23.46
N ILE A 81 4.56 22.33 -23.58
CA ILE A 81 4.53 20.93 -23.14
C ILE A 81 4.39 20.83 -21.63
N THR A 82 5.08 21.66 -20.87
CA THR A 82 4.96 21.70 -19.40
C THR A 82 3.53 22.04 -18.99
N VAL A 83 2.88 23.02 -19.65
CA VAL A 83 1.48 23.37 -19.40
C VAL A 83 0.56 22.19 -19.71
N LYS A 84 0.71 21.54 -20.86
CA LYS A 84 -0.09 20.36 -21.23
C LYS A 84 0.06 19.21 -20.25
N LEU A 85 1.29 18.89 -19.81
CA LEU A 85 1.54 17.86 -18.81
C LEU A 85 0.90 18.19 -17.48
N ARG A 86 0.95 19.45 -17.06
CA ARG A 86 0.26 19.94 -15.86
C ARG A 86 -1.25 19.75 -15.97
N GLU A 87 -1.87 20.08 -17.10
CA GLU A 87 -3.30 19.88 -17.36
C GLU A 87 -3.69 18.39 -17.28
N VAL A 88 -2.84 17.50 -17.79
CA VAL A 88 -3.04 16.04 -17.67
C VAL A 88 -3.13 15.63 -16.21
N ILE A 89 -2.18 16.00 -15.37
CA ILE A 89 -2.19 15.64 -13.94
C ILE A 89 -3.38 16.32 -13.23
N GLU A 90 -3.66 17.61 -13.50
CA GLU A 90 -4.82 18.31 -12.90
C GLU A 90 -6.14 17.58 -13.21
N SER A 91 -6.28 17.01 -14.42
CA SER A 91 -7.46 16.25 -14.80
C SER A 91 -7.65 14.96 -14.00
N MET A 92 -6.58 14.43 -13.40
CA MET A 92 -6.61 13.23 -12.54
C MET A 92 -7.00 13.55 -11.10
N ILE A 93 -6.92 14.82 -10.68
CA ILE A 93 -7.19 15.22 -9.30
C ILE A 93 -8.69 15.28 -9.04
N VAL A 94 -9.14 14.52 -8.06
CA VAL A 94 -10.52 14.42 -7.60
C VAL A 94 -10.66 15.13 -6.25
N ARG A 95 -11.49 16.19 -6.20
CA ARG A 95 -11.73 17.00 -4.99
C ARG A 95 -13.15 16.89 -4.42
N GLY A 96 -14.04 16.18 -5.09
CA GLY A 96 -15.45 16.12 -4.72
C GLY A 96 -16.02 14.70 -4.67
N HIS A 97 -17.35 14.61 -4.56
CA HIS A 97 -18.04 13.33 -4.54
C HIS A 97 -18.10 12.68 -5.94
N LYS A 98 -17.79 11.38 -5.99
CA LYS A 98 -17.96 10.51 -7.16
C LYS A 98 -18.72 9.25 -6.75
N GLN A 99 -19.79 8.91 -7.49
CA GLN A 99 -20.53 7.67 -7.27
C GLN A 99 -19.69 6.47 -7.68
N LEU A 100 -19.07 6.54 -8.84
CA LEU A 100 -18.20 5.52 -9.39
C LEU A 100 -16.98 6.19 -10.03
N LEU A 101 -15.80 5.70 -9.75
CA LEU A 101 -14.58 6.13 -10.42
C LEU A 101 -14.22 5.09 -11.47
N LEU A 102 -14.19 5.51 -12.74
CA LEU A 102 -13.95 4.66 -13.91
C LEU A 102 -12.67 5.05 -14.68
N HIS A 103 -11.97 6.10 -14.26
CA HIS A 103 -10.72 6.48 -14.92
C HIS A 103 -9.52 6.11 -14.04
N ASP A 104 -8.50 5.61 -14.69
CA ASP A 104 -7.26 5.23 -14.03
C ASP A 104 -6.36 6.44 -13.75
N GLY A 105 -5.51 6.28 -12.74
CA GLY A 105 -4.53 7.29 -12.36
C GLY A 105 -5.09 8.43 -11.52
N ALA A 106 -6.28 8.30 -10.93
CA ALA A 106 -6.87 9.34 -10.09
C ALA A 106 -6.00 9.65 -8.86
N ILE A 107 -6.04 10.93 -8.45
CA ILE A 107 -5.44 11.44 -7.20
C ILE A 107 -6.57 12.05 -6.39
N LEU A 108 -6.90 11.45 -5.25
CA LEU A 108 -7.98 11.90 -4.38
C LEU A 108 -7.42 12.83 -3.31
N VAL A 109 -7.97 14.02 -3.17
CA VAL A 109 -7.47 15.04 -2.23
C VAL A 109 -8.58 15.73 -1.45
N GLY A 110 -8.22 16.36 -0.33
CA GLY A 110 -9.15 17.10 0.52
C GLY A 110 -10.20 16.19 1.14
N THR A 111 -11.47 16.49 0.89
CA THR A 111 -12.60 15.70 1.35
C THR A 111 -13.27 14.90 0.24
N ALA A 112 -12.51 14.48 -0.78
CA ALA A 112 -13.03 13.68 -1.88
C ALA A 112 -13.65 12.37 -1.36
N VAL A 113 -14.81 12.00 -1.89
CA VAL A 113 -15.49 10.75 -1.55
C VAL A 113 -15.84 9.98 -2.81
N VAL A 114 -15.33 8.75 -2.91
CA VAL A 114 -15.68 7.79 -3.95
C VAL A 114 -16.54 6.70 -3.33
N GLN A 115 -17.74 6.45 -3.84
CA GLN A 115 -18.62 5.42 -3.31
C GLN A 115 -18.10 4.03 -3.70
N GLU A 116 -17.74 3.84 -4.97
CA GLU A 116 -17.23 2.58 -5.48
C GLU A 116 -16.02 2.82 -6.40
N LEU A 117 -14.94 2.05 -6.20
CA LEU A 117 -13.81 1.95 -7.10
C LEU A 117 -13.78 0.54 -7.68
N LYS A 118 -13.91 0.40 -8.99
CA LYS A 118 -13.97 -0.90 -9.68
C LYS A 118 -13.05 -0.93 -10.88
N GLN A 119 -12.16 -1.94 -10.94
CA GLN A 119 -11.24 -2.16 -12.07
C GLN A 119 -10.45 -0.89 -12.45
N SER A 120 -10.01 -0.14 -11.46
CA SER A 120 -9.37 1.17 -11.65
C SER A 120 -8.15 1.32 -10.75
N ILE A 121 -7.23 2.18 -11.17
CA ILE A 121 -6.04 2.52 -10.41
C ILE A 121 -6.17 3.92 -9.84
N VAL A 122 -5.94 4.05 -8.54
CA VAL A 122 -5.76 5.33 -7.84
C VAL A 122 -4.29 5.48 -7.48
N PHE A 123 -3.64 6.55 -7.92
CA PHE A 123 -2.23 6.75 -7.61
C PHE A 123 -2.01 7.19 -6.18
N ALA A 124 -2.86 8.08 -5.66
CA ALA A 124 -2.72 8.51 -4.28
C ALA A 124 -4.03 9.01 -3.67
N MET A 125 -4.11 8.89 -2.35
CA MET A 125 -5.14 9.49 -1.51
C MET A 125 -4.46 10.32 -0.42
N TYR A 126 -4.89 11.58 -0.27
CA TYR A 126 -4.35 12.55 0.67
C TYR A 126 -5.44 13.21 1.53
N ASP A 127 -5.02 13.83 2.62
CA ASP A 127 -5.84 14.61 3.54
C ASP A 127 -6.93 13.75 4.23
N HIS A 128 -8.18 13.95 3.90
CA HIS A 128 -9.35 13.22 4.46
C HIS A 128 -10.15 12.50 3.36
N ALA A 129 -9.50 12.17 2.23
CA ALA A 129 -10.17 11.48 1.13
C ALA A 129 -10.70 10.11 1.57
N ARG A 130 -11.83 9.70 1.00
CA ARG A 130 -12.52 8.47 1.39
C ARG A 130 -12.96 7.65 0.19
N ILE A 131 -12.78 6.33 0.28
CA ILE A 131 -13.39 5.33 -0.60
C ILE A 131 -14.27 4.43 0.27
N LYS A 132 -15.54 4.20 -0.12
CA LYS A 132 -16.42 3.32 0.63
C LYS A 132 -16.24 1.86 0.25
N SER A 133 -16.14 1.56 -1.04
CA SER A 133 -15.92 0.20 -1.50
C SER A 133 -14.82 0.14 -2.56
N LEU A 134 -13.86 -0.75 -2.36
CA LEU A 134 -12.77 -1.06 -3.28
C LEU A 134 -12.99 -2.49 -3.76
N ASP A 135 -13.30 -2.67 -5.06
CA ASP A 135 -13.74 -3.93 -5.65
C ASP A 135 -13.00 -4.30 -6.94
N LYS A 136 -13.16 -5.54 -7.38
CA LYS A 136 -12.83 -6.06 -8.71
C LYS A 136 -11.40 -5.76 -9.18
N ASN A 137 -10.42 -6.17 -8.37
CA ASN A 137 -8.98 -6.01 -8.69
C ASN A 137 -8.53 -4.55 -8.83
N SER A 138 -9.23 -3.60 -8.21
CA SER A 138 -8.78 -2.22 -8.15
C SER A 138 -7.51 -2.09 -7.31
N GLU A 139 -6.70 -1.09 -7.64
CA GLU A 139 -5.41 -0.87 -6.99
C GLU A 139 -5.26 0.58 -6.54
N ILE A 140 -4.66 0.78 -5.37
CA ILE A 140 -4.26 2.09 -4.87
C ILE A 140 -2.77 2.03 -4.54
N HIS A 141 -1.97 2.96 -5.09
CA HIS A 141 -0.54 2.95 -4.81
C HIS A 141 -0.24 3.54 -3.43
N HIS A 142 -0.75 4.74 -3.12
CA HIS A 142 -0.45 5.40 -1.85
C HIS A 142 -1.70 5.90 -1.14
N VAL A 143 -1.86 5.54 0.12
CA VAL A 143 -2.89 6.06 1.01
C VAL A 143 -2.19 6.63 2.24
N THR A 144 -2.35 7.92 2.49
CA THR A 144 -1.67 8.59 3.61
C THR A 144 -2.58 9.60 4.33
N ASP A 145 -2.00 10.37 5.24
CA ASP A 145 -2.69 11.36 6.08
C ASP A 145 -3.83 10.72 6.89
N GLU A 146 -5.04 11.27 6.85
CA GLU A 146 -6.23 10.75 7.55
C GLU A 146 -7.25 10.10 6.60
N CYS A 147 -6.79 9.56 5.47
CA CYS A 147 -7.64 8.90 4.49
C CYS A 147 -8.33 7.66 5.05
N ILE A 148 -9.53 7.37 4.55
CA ILE A 148 -10.31 6.21 4.99
C ILE A 148 -10.76 5.38 3.78
N ILE A 149 -10.51 4.07 3.86
CA ILE A 149 -11.15 3.07 3.00
C ILE A 149 -12.07 2.25 3.89
N GLU A 150 -13.37 2.22 3.57
CA GLU A 150 -14.33 1.52 4.43
C GLU A 150 -14.25 0.02 4.22
N GLU A 151 -14.28 -0.45 2.97
CA GLU A 151 -14.25 -1.88 2.65
C GLU A 151 -13.35 -2.18 1.46
N MET A 152 -12.62 -3.29 1.54
CA MET A 152 -11.83 -3.88 0.46
C MET A 152 -12.32 -5.29 0.19
N HIS A 153 -12.62 -5.61 -1.07
CA HIS A 153 -13.15 -6.91 -1.50
C HIS A 153 -12.34 -7.53 -2.65
N ASP A 154 -12.66 -8.76 -2.99
CA ASP A 154 -12.03 -9.50 -4.08
C ASP A 154 -10.50 -9.57 -3.95
N SER A 155 -9.78 -9.32 -5.05
CA SER A 155 -8.30 -9.28 -5.08
C SER A 155 -7.78 -7.84 -5.17
N THR A 156 -8.39 -6.91 -4.48
CA THR A 156 -7.97 -5.51 -4.45
C THR A 156 -6.65 -5.32 -3.71
N LYS A 157 -5.91 -4.28 -4.09
CA LYS A 157 -4.57 -4.06 -3.56
C LYS A 157 -4.33 -2.61 -3.16
N ILE A 158 -3.66 -2.43 -2.02
CA ILE A 158 -3.01 -1.18 -1.64
C ILE A 158 -1.50 -1.45 -1.57
N GLU A 159 -0.70 -0.69 -2.32
CA GLU A 159 0.76 -0.81 -2.25
C GLU A 159 1.31 -0.26 -0.92
N GLU A 160 0.83 0.91 -0.50
CA GLU A 160 1.33 1.56 0.70
C GLU A 160 0.21 2.29 1.46
N LEU A 161 0.03 1.91 2.73
CA LEU A 161 -0.86 2.55 3.71
C LEU A 161 -0.01 3.18 4.80
N SER A 162 -0.10 4.50 4.98
CA SER A 162 0.81 5.23 5.87
C SER A 162 0.14 6.39 6.62
N GLY A 163 0.92 7.15 7.40
CA GLY A 163 0.40 8.27 8.18
C GLY A 163 -0.61 7.80 9.22
N PHE A 164 -1.78 8.40 9.26
CA PHE A 164 -2.94 8.03 10.09
C PHE A 164 -4.05 7.37 9.26
N ALA A 165 -3.74 6.94 8.04
CA ALA A 165 -4.71 6.36 7.13
C ALA A 165 -5.29 5.05 7.68
N LYS A 166 -6.54 4.78 7.32
CA LYS A 166 -7.31 3.68 7.89
C LYS A 166 -8.05 2.86 6.84
N VAL A 167 -8.02 1.55 7.01
CA VAL A 167 -8.92 0.61 6.35
C VAL A 167 -9.85 0.02 7.41
N ASN A 168 -11.18 0.12 7.21
CA ASN A 168 -12.10 -0.42 8.20
C ASN A 168 -12.19 -1.94 8.09
N THR A 169 -12.43 -2.50 6.90
CA THR A 169 -12.56 -3.95 6.77
C THR A 169 -11.92 -4.44 5.46
N MET A 170 -11.20 -5.52 5.57
CA MET A 170 -10.64 -6.28 4.45
C MET A 170 -11.34 -7.64 4.36
N PHE A 171 -11.74 -8.03 3.15
CA PHE A 171 -12.40 -9.30 2.85
C PHE A 171 -11.69 -10.03 1.71
N ASP A 172 -12.08 -11.27 1.50
CA ASP A 172 -11.65 -12.13 0.39
C ASP A 172 -10.13 -12.27 0.29
N TYR A 173 -9.55 -11.94 -0.85
CA TYR A 173 -8.10 -11.96 -1.12
C TYR A 173 -7.49 -10.55 -1.18
N SER A 174 -8.15 -9.57 -0.56
CA SER A 174 -7.67 -8.19 -0.56
C SER A 174 -6.31 -8.06 0.15
N LYS A 175 -5.46 -7.15 -0.32
CA LYS A 175 -4.06 -7.10 0.10
C LYS A 175 -3.55 -5.69 0.34
N ILE A 176 -2.77 -5.52 1.42
CA ILE A 176 -1.91 -4.37 1.64
C ILE A 176 -0.45 -4.85 1.60
N ILE A 177 0.39 -4.23 0.76
CA ILE A 177 1.81 -4.62 0.63
C ILE A 177 2.64 -4.06 1.78
N LYS A 178 2.47 -2.78 2.09
CA LYS A 178 3.17 -2.12 3.19
C LYS A 178 2.21 -1.28 4.01
N MET A 179 2.31 -1.42 5.31
CA MET A 179 1.59 -0.65 6.29
C MET A 179 2.58 -0.08 7.30
N TRP A 180 2.60 1.26 7.49
CA TRP A 180 3.58 1.90 8.38
C TRP A 180 3.10 3.24 8.94
N GLY A 181 3.90 3.87 9.80
CA GLY A 181 3.50 5.05 10.55
C GLY A 181 2.50 4.68 11.64
N GLN A 182 1.42 5.43 11.76
CA GLN A 182 0.30 5.18 12.70
C GLN A 182 -0.96 4.70 11.95
N SER A 183 -0.76 4.09 10.79
CA SER A 183 -1.85 3.57 9.97
C SER A 183 -2.54 2.39 10.65
N LYS A 184 -3.82 2.16 10.31
CA LYS A 184 -4.66 1.21 11.01
C LYS A 184 -5.54 0.39 10.08
N VAL A 185 -5.64 -0.91 10.36
CA VAL A 185 -6.68 -1.79 9.82
C VAL A 185 -7.55 -2.26 10.99
N ASN A 186 -8.88 -2.06 10.91
CA ASN A 186 -9.72 -2.49 12.01
C ASN A 186 -9.99 -3.99 11.96
N ILE A 187 -10.42 -4.53 10.82
CA ILE A 187 -10.82 -5.93 10.69
C ILE A 187 -10.24 -6.54 9.42
N MET A 188 -9.62 -7.68 9.56
CA MET A 188 -9.20 -8.55 8.47
C MET A 188 -9.99 -9.85 8.54
N ASN A 189 -10.71 -10.20 7.47
CA ASN A 189 -11.47 -11.44 7.36
C ASN A 189 -11.00 -12.28 6.18
N ASP A 190 -11.53 -13.49 6.07
CA ASP A 190 -11.30 -14.44 4.99
C ASP A 190 -9.80 -14.71 4.76
N ASN A 191 -9.33 -14.59 3.53
CA ASN A 191 -7.92 -14.75 3.12
C ASN A 191 -7.21 -13.40 2.91
N SER A 192 -7.68 -12.33 3.55
CA SER A 192 -7.07 -11.02 3.42
C SER A 192 -5.65 -10.99 3.98
N ARG A 193 -4.76 -10.18 3.37
CA ARG A 193 -3.33 -10.25 3.68
C ARG A 193 -2.66 -8.90 3.81
N ILE A 194 -1.77 -8.77 4.78
CA ILE A 194 -0.82 -7.65 4.88
C ILE A 194 0.60 -8.20 4.83
N ALA A 195 1.38 -7.80 3.82
CA ALA A 195 2.71 -8.37 3.63
C ALA A 195 3.77 -7.78 4.59
N MET A 196 3.61 -6.54 5.03
CA MET A 196 4.54 -5.91 5.97
C MET A 196 3.88 -4.84 6.82
N LEU A 197 3.99 -4.98 8.16
CA LEU A 197 3.67 -3.95 9.14
C LEU A 197 4.96 -3.38 9.74
N LYS A 198 5.05 -2.06 9.88
CA LYS A 198 6.19 -1.38 10.50
C LYS A 198 5.76 -0.12 11.26
N GLY A 199 6.69 0.42 12.08
CA GLY A 199 6.43 1.61 12.90
C GLY A 199 5.37 1.32 13.93
N ASP A 200 4.44 2.24 14.15
CA ASP A 200 3.33 2.11 15.09
C ASP A 200 2.03 1.62 14.41
N ALA A 201 2.15 0.95 13.25
CA ALA A 201 1.00 0.45 12.51
C ALA A 201 0.25 -0.63 13.31
N ASN A 202 -1.10 -0.57 13.30
CA ASN A 202 -1.93 -1.43 14.12
C ASN A 202 -3.02 -2.16 13.32
N ILE A 203 -3.20 -3.46 13.59
CA ILE A 203 -4.38 -4.25 13.22
C ILE A 203 -5.18 -4.50 14.49
N ILE A 204 -6.50 -4.17 14.48
CA ILE A 204 -7.34 -4.40 15.66
C ILE A 204 -7.74 -5.87 15.76
N SER A 205 -8.25 -6.47 14.69
CA SER A 205 -8.58 -7.89 14.73
C SER A 205 -8.37 -8.60 13.40
N MET A 206 -7.90 -9.83 13.51
CA MET A 206 -7.72 -10.78 12.39
C MET A 206 -8.63 -11.98 12.65
N HIS A 207 -9.37 -12.38 11.63
CA HIS A 207 -10.33 -13.50 11.69
C HIS A 207 -10.10 -14.47 10.54
N ASP A 208 -10.76 -15.61 10.62
CA ASP A 208 -10.76 -16.66 9.59
C ASP A 208 -9.34 -17.12 9.22
N GLU A 209 -8.93 -16.97 7.97
CA GLU A 209 -7.59 -17.30 7.47
C GLU A 209 -6.76 -16.04 7.14
N ALA A 210 -7.09 -14.89 7.74
CA ALA A 210 -6.37 -13.63 7.53
C ALA A 210 -4.89 -13.75 7.90
N GLN A 211 -4.02 -13.11 7.13
CA GLN A 211 -2.57 -13.27 7.26
C GLN A 211 -1.82 -11.94 7.35
N ALA A 212 -0.86 -11.87 8.27
CA ALA A 212 0.19 -10.85 8.30
C ALA A 212 1.55 -11.54 8.11
N ASP A 213 2.31 -11.18 7.06
CA ASP A 213 3.56 -11.90 6.79
C ASP A 213 4.67 -11.47 7.73
N ARG A 214 4.90 -10.16 7.88
CA ARG A 214 5.98 -9.64 8.73
C ARG A 214 5.55 -8.43 9.53
N MET A 215 5.84 -8.49 10.82
CA MET A 215 5.69 -7.40 11.76
C MET A 215 7.08 -6.94 12.24
N LYS A 216 7.32 -5.62 12.23
CA LYS A 216 8.59 -5.01 12.65
C LYS A 216 8.40 -3.72 13.42
N HIS A 217 9.43 -3.32 14.16
CA HIS A 217 9.48 -2.14 15.03
C HIS A 217 8.45 -2.22 16.16
N MET A 218 7.54 -1.28 16.29
CA MET A 218 6.50 -1.25 17.33
C MET A 218 5.10 -1.56 16.79
N SER A 219 5.03 -2.26 15.64
CA SER A 219 3.73 -2.62 15.07
C SER A 219 2.98 -3.62 15.95
N LYS A 220 1.65 -3.55 15.89
CA LYS A 220 0.78 -4.23 16.84
C LYS A 220 -0.38 -4.94 16.17
N VAL A 221 -0.82 -6.06 16.78
CA VAL A 221 -2.11 -6.71 16.53
C VAL A 221 -2.83 -6.82 17.86
N ASP A 222 -4.08 -6.33 17.96
CA ASP A 222 -4.80 -6.40 19.23
C ASP A 222 -5.41 -7.80 19.43
N GLU A 223 -6.07 -8.39 18.42
CA GLU A 223 -6.70 -9.71 18.56
C GLU A 223 -6.53 -10.58 17.30
N MET A 224 -6.28 -11.86 17.52
CA MET A 224 -6.24 -12.90 16.48
C MET A 224 -7.27 -13.99 16.79
N HIS A 225 -8.11 -14.33 15.82
CA HIS A 225 -9.18 -15.32 15.94
C HIS A 225 -9.16 -16.32 14.76
N GLY A 226 -9.90 -17.41 14.89
CA GLY A 226 -10.06 -18.43 13.85
C GLY A 226 -8.74 -19.13 13.54
N HIS A 227 -8.38 -19.18 12.27
CA HIS A 227 -7.10 -19.72 11.78
C HIS A 227 -6.14 -18.64 11.31
N SER A 228 -6.30 -17.41 11.80
CA SER A 228 -5.46 -16.28 11.39
C SER A 228 -3.97 -16.52 11.71
N VAL A 229 -3.08 -16.01 10.85
CA VAL A 229 -1.65 -16.31 10.91
C VAL A 229 -0.80 -15.05 10.88
N ILE A 230 0.20 -14.99 11.76
CA ILE A 230 1.36 -14.11 11.60
C ILE A 230 2.57 -14.99 11.27
N GLU A 231 3.25 -14.73 10.15
CA GLU A 231 4.42 -15.51 9.75
C GLU A 231 5.64 -15.16 10.57
N GLU A 232 5.95 -13.87 10.71
CA GLU A 232 7.15 -13.43 11.42
C GLU A 232 6.92 -12.17 12.27
N MET A 233 7.39 -12.19 13.51
CA MET A 233 7.43 -11.06 14.45
C MET A 233 8.86 -10.76 14.84
N TRP A 234 9.28 -9.51 14.70
CA TRP A 234 10.63 -9.03 15.02
C TRP A 234 10.58 -7.74 15.84
N ASP A 235 11.71 -7.32 16.39
CA ASP A 235 11.87 -6.09 17.16
C ASP A 235 10.92 -6.07 18.40
N TRP A 236 10.25 -4.96 18.66
CA TRP A 236 9.30 -4.74 19.77
C TRP A 236 7.84 -4.91 19.34
N THR A 237 7.56 -5.84 18.44
CA THR A 237 6.18 -6.08 17.98
C THR A 237 5.34 -6.75 19.06
N ILE A 238 4.04 -6.43 19.08
CA ILE A 238 3.13 -6.92 20.11
C ILE A 238 1.89 -7.55 19.48
N VAL A 239 1.51 -8.72 19.99
CA VAL A 239 0.16 -9.28 19.86
C VAL A 239 -0.47 -9.29 21.26
N GLU A 240 -1.61 -8.61 21.43
CA GLU A 240 -2.25 -8.56 22.76
C GLU A 240 -2.92 -9.89 23.07
N LYS A 241 -3.75 -10.42 22.16
CA LYS A 241 -4.48 -11.67 22.42
C LYS A 241 -4.54 -12.57 21.20
N MET A 242 -4.39 -13.86 21.46
CA MET A 242 -4.60 -14.93 20.50
C MET A 242 -5.72 -15.83 21.00
N PHE A 243 -6.65 -16.20 20.12
CA PHE A 243 -7.78 -17.07 20.39
C PHE A 243 -7.89 -18.19 19.35
N ASP A 244 -8.74 -19.16 19.63
CA ASP A 244 -9.12 -20.27 18.75
C ASP A 244 -7.91 -21.09 18.28
N GLN A 245 -7.69 -21.20 16.96
CA GLN A 245 -6.56 -21.89 16.34
C GLN A 245 -5.59 -20.90 15.64
N SER A 246 -5.60 -19.63 16.09
CA SER A 246 -4.70 -18.62 15.54
C SER A 246 -3.23 -18.98 15.79
N ARG A 247 -2.34 -18.54 14.88
CA ARG A 247 -0.96 -19.00 14.90
C ARG A 247 0.05 -17.90 14.60
N ILE A 248 1.20 -17.97 15.30
CA ILE A 248 2.42 -17.25 14.96
C ILE A 248 3.50 -18.28 14.61
N ASN A 249 4.10 -18.17 13.41
CA ASN A 249 5.08 -19.14 12.96
C ASN A 249 6.47 -18.86 13.56
N TYR A 250 6.85 -17.60 13.67
CA TYR A 250 8.17 -17.22 14.19
C TYR A 250 8.13 -15.91 14.98
N MET A 251 8.71 -15.91 16.18
CA MET A 251 8.92 -14.73 17.02
C MET A 251 10.40 -14.63 17.40
N ASP A 252 10.96 -13.43 17.33
CA ASP A 252 12.36 -13.17 17.71
C ASP A 252 12.53 -11.79 18.34
N GLU A 253 13.75 -11.52 18.77
CA GLU A 253 14.17 -10.29 19.45
C GLU A 253 13.32 -9.98 20.69
N GLU A 254 12.78 -8.77 20.86
CA GLU A 254 11.95 -8.37 21.99
C GLU A 254 10.44 -8.43 21.69
N SER A 255 10.03 -9.26 20.69
CA SER A 255 8.64 -9.42 20.33
C SER A 255 7.82 -10.07 21.47
N LYS A 256 6.55 -9.69 21.58
CA LYS A 256 5.70 -10.06 22.71
C LYS A 256 4.31 -10.52 22.31
N VAL A 257 3.82 -11.58 22.99
CA VAL A 257 2.41 -11.95 23.04
C VAL A 257 1.94 -11.81 24.49
N CYS A 258 0.87 -11.03 24.74
CA CYS A 258 0.40 -10.83 26.09
C CYS A 258 -0.42 -12.03 26.59
N GLU A 259 -1.42 -12.46 25.86
CA GLU A 259 -2.29 -13.58 26.28
C GLU A 259 -2.60 -14.54 25.13
N MET A 260 -2.59 -15.83 25.42
CA MET A 260 -2.96 -16.90 24.47
C MET A 260 -4.06 -17.75 25.07
N PHE A 261 -5.12 -18.03 24.29
CA PHE A 261 -6.29 -18.80 24.66
C PHE A 261 -6.65 -19.85 23.58
N GLY A 262 -7.52 -20.79 23.93
CA GLY A 262 -7.99 -21.84 23.04
C GLY A 262 -6.86 -22.78 22.61
N ASP A 263 -6.87 -23.18 21.35
CA ASP A 263 -5.83 -24.00 20.72
C ASP A 263 -4.79 -23.14 19.98
N SER A 264 -4.64 -21.84 20.37
CA SER A 264 -3.70 -20.93 19.73
C SER A 264 -2.25 -21.36 19.89
N MET A 265 -1.40 -21.05 18.91
CA MET A 265 -0.07 -21.65 18.86
C MET A 265 1.03 -20.71 18.38
N ILE A 266 2.19 -20.82 19.00
CA ILE A 266 3.44 -20.26 18.48
C ILE A 266 4.37 -21.42 18.11
N GLU A 267 4.83 -21.48 16.85
CA GLU A 267 5.68 -22.57 16.38
C GLU A 267 7.10 -22.45 16.92
N VAL A 268 7.71 -21.25 16.84
CA VAL A 268 9.10 -21.00 17.25
C VAL A 268 9.22 -19.63 17.93
N MET A 269 9.84 -19.60 19.10
CA MET A 269 10.25 -18.38 19.80
C MET A 269 11.77 -18.38 20.00
N CYS A 270 12.41 -17.27 19.64
CA CYS A 270 13.85 -17.06 19.79
C CYS A 270 14.16 -15.72 20.46
N GLY A 271 15.45 -15.40 20.59
CA GLY A 271 15.93 -14.14 21.16
C GLY A 271 15.45 -13.89 22.57
N ASN A 272 14.90 -12.71 22.82
CA ASN A 272 14.29 -12.31 24.10
C ASN A 272 12.75 -12.26 24.01
N ALA A 273 12.15 -12.97 23.06
CA ALA A 273 10.71 -12.97 22.85
C ALA A 273 9.96 -13.47 24.10
N ILE A 274 8.79 -12.87 24.38
CA ILE A 274 8.03 -13.14 25.61
C ILE A 274 6.59 -13.50 25.28
N VAL A 275 6.08 -14.57 25.93
CA VAL A 275 4.66 -14.80 26.16
C VAL A 275 4.36 -14.48 27.63
N GLU A 276 3.51 -13.49 27.90
CA GLU A 276 3.18 -13.15 29.29
C GLU A 276 2.28 -14.19 29.94
N LYS A 277 1.21 -14.59 29.24
CA LYS A 277 0.25 -15.55 29.79
C LYS A 277 -0.20 -16.58 28.74
N LEU A 278 -0.10 -17.84 29.13
CA LEU A 278 -0.51 -19.00 28.33
C LEU A 278 -1.64 -19.70 29.07
N CYS A 279 -2.83 -19.75 28.45
CA CYS A 279 -4.06 -20.28 29.02
C CYS A 279 -4.60 -21.45 28.19
N GLU A 280 -5.43 -22.27 28.82
CA GLU A 280 -6.14 -23.37 28.18
C GLU A 280 -5.21 -24.35 27.45
N ASN A 281 -5.53 -24.72 26.21
CA ASN A 281 -4.72 -25.63 25.39
C ASN A 281 -3.65 -24.91 24.56
N SER A 282 -3.48 -23.58 24.75
CA SER A 282 -2.53 -22.81 23.97
C SER A 282 -1.09 -23.30 24.14
N LEU A 283 -0.27 -23.22 23.08
CA LEU A 283 1.02 -23.90 23.02
C LEU A 283 2.12 -23.07 22.37
N VAL A 284 3.32 -23.10 22.97
CA VAL A 284 4.59 -22.76 22.30
C VAL A 284 5.33 -24.06 22.03
N ARG A 285 5.58 -24.38 20.73
CA ARG A 285 6.19 -25.67 20.34
C ARG A 285 7.69 -25.70 20.55
N LYS A 286 8.40 -24.64 20.19
CA LYS A 286 9.86 -24.56 20.31
C LYS A 286 10.26 -23.24 20.94
N LEU A 287 11.11 -23.35 21.95
CA LEU A 287 11.66 -22.23 22.70
C LEU A 287 13.18 -22.29 22.59
N HIS A 288 13.80 -21.22 22.14
CA HIS A 288 15.25 -21.10 21.97
C HIS A 288 15.77 -19.83 22.65
N ASP A 289 17.06 -19.77 22.87
CA ASP A 289 17.79 -18.64 23.42
C ASP A 289 17.25 -18.18 24.80
N ALA A 290 16.99 -16.91 24.97
CA ALA A 290 16.44 -16.32 26.20
C ALA A 290 14.93 -16.12 26.18
N ALA A 291 14.22 -16.68 25.18
CA ALA A 291 12.76 -16.55 25.06
C ALA A 291 12.03 -17.16 26.27
N GLN A 292 10.95 -16.55 26.74
CA GLN A 292 10.30 -16.90 28.00
C GLN A 292 8.79 -16.95 27.93
N ILE A 293 8.20 -17.84 28.72
CA ILE A 293 6.78 -17.86 29.07
C ILE A 293 6.70 -17.52 30.55
N LEU A 294 6.08 -16.38 30.89
CA LEU A 294 6.08 -15.87 32.26
C LEU A 294 5.03 -16.54 33.14
N GLN A 295 3.85 -16.86 32.61
CA GLN A 295 2.76 -17.47 33.36
C GLN A 295 2.06 -18.55 32.53
N LYS A 296 1.76 -19.67 33.17
CA LYS A 296 0.91 -20.74 32.61
C LYS A 296 -0.29 -20.97 33.52
N GLU A 297 -1.50 -20.81 32.97
CA GLU A 297 -2.75 -21.18 33.61
C GLU A 297 -3.34 -22.37 32.83
N LEU A 298 -3.00 -23.57 33.29
CA LEU A 298 -3.56 -24.81 32.76
C LEU A 298 -4.78 -25.16 33.63
N GLU A 299 -5.98 -25.13 33.05
CA GLU A 299 -7.16 -25.71 33.69
C GLU A 299 -7.18 -27.24 33.55
#